data_53f390b85a5a4c5ada9878912d1eda08
#
_entry.id   53f390b85a5a4c5ada9878912d1eda08
#
_cell.length_a   1.000
_cell.length_b   1.000
_cell.length_c   1.000
_cell.angle_alpha   90.00
_cell.angle_beta   90.00
_cell.angle_gamma   90.00
#
_symmetry.space_group_name_H-M   'P 1'
#
loop_
_entity.id
_entity.type
_entity.pdbx_description
1 polymer ?
#
loop_
_entity_poly.entity_id
_entity_poly.type
_entity_poly.pdbx_seq_one_letter_code
_entity_poly.pdbx_strand_id
1 'polypeptide(L)'
;NAVPVPALAYPGLAVEIEGYAMRRTDGQRTEKFIAENRELQTLPTPFCQAVRSGKMIFVSGQYPYSNSGKVFEPGSSVSQTRQVMGQIKQLLGQFGAGFDDVVKINRWYAGNVGVEDFEPAALACASFFPDPGPAATGIPLPAHADPEVAIKISVVAMLAEDGQHLPRTHSWPESLWDWHTHLPYQHGVKCAGMIFLGGQVSLNKQGEATHRDDLSAQTHQAMTHIGTILNDLGADYSDVCKILAVYCASDDAQRLHENLSIRSSYFTEPGPASTGVPLPVLAYDSMVIEIDTFAMVDESG
;
A
#
# COMPACT_ATOMS: atom_id res chain seq x y z
N ASN A 1 -0.46 -3.87 10.69
CA ASN A 1 -0.73 -4.96 9.75
C ASN A 1 0.18 -6.14 10.05
N ALA A 2 -0.35 -7.35 10.07
CA ALA A 2 0.44 -8.58 10.05
C ALA A 2 -0.02 -9.38 8.83
N VAL A 3 0.92 -9.80 7.98
CA VAL A 3 0.65 -10.65 6.82
C VAL A 3 1.60 -11.85 6.86
N PRO A 4 1.11 -13.08 6.65
CA PRO A 4 1.97 -14.24 6.51
C PRO A 4 2.65 -14.20 5.15
N VAL A 5 3.95 -14.39 5.13
CA VAL A 5 4.74 -14.52 3.91
C VAL A 5 5.48 -15.84 3.91
N PRO A 6 5.72 -16.48 2.76
CA PRO A 6 6.37 -17.79 2.71
C PRO A 6 7.83 -17.78 3.20
N ALA A 7 8.50 -16.65 3.01
CA ALA A 7 9.90 -16.46 3.41
C ALA A 7 10.14 -14.98 3.74
N LEU A 8 11.24 -14.71 4.40
CA LEU A 8 11.82 -13.39 4.56
C LEU A 8 13.16 -13.29 3.83
N ALA A 9 13.70 -12.09 3.74
CA ALA A 9 14.88 -11.76 2.93
C ALA A 9 16.12 -12.65 3.21
N TYR A 10 16.26 -13.14 4.45
CA TYR A 10 17.36 -14.01 4.82
C TYR A 10 16.87 -15.28 5.51
N PRO A 11 17.54 -16.42 5.30
CA PRO A 11 17.22 -17.68 5.97
C PRO A 11 17.23 -17.53 7.50
N GLY A 12 16.25 -18.14 8.15
CA GLY A 12 16.13 -18.14 9.62
C GLY A 12 15.43 -16.92 10.21
N LEU A 13 15.09 -15.90 9.43
CA LEU A 13 14.22 -14.82 9.89
C LEU A 13 12.78 -15.32 10.00
N ALA A 14 12.14 -15.01 11.14
CA ALA A 14 10.76 -15.41 11.41
C ALA A 14 9.78 -14.22 11.37
N VAL A 15 10.28 -13.01 11.51
CA VAL A 15 9.45 -11.79 11.52
C VAL A 15 10.25 -10.59 11.03
N GLU A 16 9.58 -9.71 10.29
CA GLU A 16 10.04 -8.37 9.93
C GLU A 16 8.99 -7.37 10.38
N ILE A 17 9.40 -6.27 11.00
CA ILE A 17 8.50 -5.26 11.56
C ILE A 17 8.91 -3.89 11.02
N GLU A 18 7.95 -3.20 10.45
CA GLU A 18 8.08 -1.78 10.11
C GLU A 18 7.13 -0.93 10.96
N GLY A 19 7.49 0.35 11.15
CA GLY A 19 6.69 1.25 11.96
C GLY A 19 6.79 2.68 11.49
N TYR A 20 5.72 3.43 11.74
CA TYR A 20 5.65 4.86 11.55
C TYR A 20 5.53 5.53 12.91
N ALA A 21 6.31 6.59 13.13
CA ALA A 21 6.20 7.42 14.32
C ALA A 21 5.98 8.87 13.89
N MET A 22 5.10 9.56 14.58
CA MET A 22 4.77 10.96 14.29
C MET A 22 5.01 11.84 15.50
N ARG A 23 5.54 13.02 15.23
CA ARG A 23 5.65 14.13 16.18
C ARG A 23 5.21 15.43 15.51
N ARG A 24 4.83 16.40 16.31
CA ARG A 24 4.62 17.77 15.85
C ARG A 24 5.96 18.40 15.47
N THR A 25 5.91 19.45 14.66
CA THR A 25 7.10 20.23 14.26
C THR A 25 7.84 20.87 15.45
N ASP A 26 7.12 21.14 16.56
CA ASP A 26 7.70 21.62 17.84
C ASP A 26 8.35 20.48 18.67
N GLY A 27 8.38 19.23 18.15
CA GLY A 27 8.94 18.06 18.81
C GLY A 27 8.04 17.44 19.87
N GLN A 28 6.87 17.99 20.14
CA GLN A 28 5.92 17.44 21.10
C GLN A 28 5.18 16.22 20.51
N ARG A 29 4.56 15.43 21.38
CA ARG A 29 3.73 14.30 20.96
C ARG A 29 2.40 14.83 20.42
N THR A 30 1.98 14.27 19.28
CA THR A 30 0.61 14.46 18.80
C THR A 30 -0.37 13.72 19.69
N GLU A 31 -1.53 14.31 19.91
CA GLU A 31 -2.65 13.62 20.53
C GLU A 31 -3.11 12.48 19.61
N LYS A 32 -3.52 11.36 20.21
CA LYS A 32 -4.02 10.20 19.48
C LYS A 32 -5.49 10.00 19.77
N PHE A 33 -6.28 9.90 18.70
CA PHE A 33 -7.68 9.50 18.76
C PHE A 33 -7.80 8.08 18.18
N ILE A 34 -8.54 7.21 18.86
CA ILE A 34 -8.69 5.80 18.51
C ILE A 34 -10.10 5.55 18.03
N ALA A 35 -10.22 4.82 16.93
CA ALA A 35 -11.50 4.28 16.46
C ALA A 35 -11.47 2.76 16.50
N GLU A 36 -12.54 2.17 16.98
CA GLU A 36 -12.71 0.73 17.11
C GLU A 36 -14.13 0.30 16.79
N ASN A 37 -14.25 -0.85 16.16
CA ASN A 37 -15.49 -1.60 16.14
C ASN A 37 -15.33 -2.80 17.10
N ARG A 38 -15.83 -2.65 18.33
CA ARG A 38 -15.67 -3.64 19.39
C ARG A 38 -16.37 -4.96 19.10
N GLU A 39 -17.34 -4.95 18.21
CA GLU A 39 -18.04 -6.17 17.80
C GLU A 39 -17.16 -7.09 16.96
N LEU A 40 -16.13 -6.53 16.29
CA LEU A 40 -15.21 -7.27 15.42
C LEU A 40 -13.90 -7.65 16.10
N GLN A 41 -13.64 -7.19 17.31
CA GLN A 41 -12.37 -7.49 17.99
C GLN A 41 -12.42 -8.86 18.64
N THR A 42 -11.74 -9.81 18.03
CA THR A 42 -11.71 -11.22 18.50
C THR A 42 -10.57 -11.52 19.49
N LEU A 43 -9.57 -10.65 19.58
CA LEU A 43 -8.39 -10.87 20.44
C LEU A 43 -8.15 -9.65 21.35
N PRO A 44 -7.88 -9.86 22.66
CA PRO A 44 -7.46 -8.80 23.55
C PRO A 44 -6.02 -8.38 23.21
N THR A 45 -5.88 -7.38 22.36
CA THR A 45 -4.58 -6.84 21.95
C THR A 45 -4.49 -5.34 22.29
N PRO A 46 -3.30 -4.79 22.51
CA PRO A 46 -3.13 -3.36 22.70
C PRO A 46 -3.24 -2.56 21.40
N PHE A 47 -3.50 -3.25 20.25
CA PHE A 47 -3.62 -2.62 18.95
C PHE A 47 -5.05 -2.17 18.70
N CYS A 48 -5.21 -0.94 18.22
CA CYS A 48 -6.49 -0.40 17.76
C CYS A 48 -6.71 -0.65 16.26
N GLN A 49 -7.97 -0.64 15.84
CA GLN A 49 -8.33 -0.81 14.43
C GLN A 49 -8.00 0.43 13.61
N ALA A 50 -8.15 1.61 14.18
CA ALA A 50 -7.73 2.85 13.55
C ALA A 50 -7.22 3.86 14.58
N VAL A 51 -6.28 4.71 14.14
CA VAL A 51 -5.73 5.80 14.97
C VAL A 51 -5.60 7.05 14.11
N ARG A 52 -6.03 8.18 14.66
CA ARG A 52 -5.72 9.51 14.12
C ARG A 52 -4.64 10.17 14.96
N SER A 53 -3.65 10.78 14.31
CA SER A 53 -2.59 11.58 14.93
C SER A 53 -2.33 12.80 14.05
N GLY A 54 -2.68 13.97 14.53
CA GLY A 54 -2.68 15.20 13.73
C GLY A 54 -3.58 15.07 12.50
N LYS A 55 -3.03 15.34 11.33
CA LYS A 55 -3.73 15.24 10.03
C LYS A 55 -3.90 13.79 9.53
N MET A 56 -3.11 12.83 10.01
CA MET A 56 -3.08 11.47 9.48
C MET A 56 -3.99 10.52 10.25
N ILE A 57 -4.71 9.68 9.51
CA ILE A 57 -5.55 8.60 9.98
C ILE A 57 -5.01 7.30 9.39
N PHE A 58 -4.62 6.37 10.28
CA PHE A 58 -4.16 5.04 9.90
C PHE A 58 -5.25 4.04 10.27
N VAL A 59 -5.82 3.37 9.27
CA VAL A 59 -6.69 2.21 9.48
C VAL A 59 -5.85 0.96 9.28
N SER A 60 -5.74 0.15 10.34
CA SER A 60 -5.01 -1.11 10.28
C SER A 60 -5.67 -2.09 9.31
N GLY A 61 -4.98 -3.15 8.94
CA GLY A 61 -5.56 -4.15 8.04
C GLY A 61 -6.84 -4.75 8.60
N GLN A 62 -7.93 -4.49 7.91
CA GLN A 62 -9.23 -5.07 8.22
C GLN A 62 -9.40 -6.38 7.48
N TYR A 63 -10.00 -7.35 8.15
CA TYR A 63 -10.33 -8.67 7.64
C TYR A 63 -11.83 -8.83 7.50
N PRO A 64 -12.31 -9.75 6.65
CA PRO A 64 -13.74 -9.97 6.40
C PRO A 64 -14.40 -10.83 7.48
N TYR A 65 -14.17 -10.52 8.76
CA TYR A 65 -14.85 -11.24 9.84
C TYR A 65 -16.21 -10.62 10.14
N SER A 66 -17.19 -11.46 10.44
CA SER A 66 -18.47 -11.07 10.99
C SER A 66 -18.37 -10.79 12.49
N ASN A 67 -19.42 -10.20 13.07
CA ASN A 67 -19.52 -9.96 14.51
C ASN A 67 -19.43 -11.27 15.36
N SER A 68 -19.67 -12.43 14.76
CA SER A 68 -19.50 -13.72 15.41
C SER A 68 -18.08 -14.28 15.31
N GLY A 69 -17.14 -13.54 14.71
CA GLY A 69 -15.76 -13.96 14.49
C GLY A 69 -15.57 -14.98 13.36
N LYS A 70 -16.59 -15.22 12.55
CA LYS A 70 -16.50 -16.11 11.38
C LYS A 70 -16.15 -15.29 10.13
N VAL A 71 -15.41 -15.91 9.21
CA VAL A 71 -15.15 -15.30 7.91
C VAL A 71 -16.47 -15.11 7.16
N PHE A 72 -16.63 -13.91 6.60
CA PHE A 72 -17.81 -13.56 5.81
C PHE A 72 -17.68 -14.13 4.40
N GLU A 73 -18.68 -14.87 3.95
CA GLU A 73 -18.76 -15.46 2.61
C GLU A 73 -17.42 -16.08 2.13
N PRO A 74 -16.94 -17.17 2.76
CA PRO A 74 -15.73 -17.86 2.34
C PRO A 74 -15.73 -18.15 0.83
N GLY A 75 -14.59 -17.93 0.17
CA GLY A 75 -14.44 -18.17 -1.27
C GLY A 75 -14.91 -17.02 -2.18
N SER A 76 -15.50 -15.95 -1.65
CA SER A 76 -15.91 -14.78 -2.43
C SER A 76 -15.03 -13.56 -2.13
N SER A 77 -13.95 -13.36 -2.90
CA SER A 77 -13.07 -12.18 -2.75
C SER A 77 -13.83 -10.85 -2.93
N VAL A 78 -14.80 -10.81 -3.83
CA VAL A 78 -15.64 -9.62 -4.09
C VAL A 78 -16.52 -9.28 -2.90
N SER A 79 -17.25 -10.26 -2.34
CA SER A 79 -18.11 -10.03 -1.18
C SER A 79 -17.29 -9.67 0.06
N GLN A 80 -16.18 -10.35 0.28
CA GLN A 80 -15.25 -10.05 1.37
C GLN A 80 -14.67 -8.63 1.24
N THR A 81 -14.31 -8.21 0.02
CA THR A 81 -13.83 -6.84 -0.24
C THR A 81 -14.89 -5.81 0.15
N ARG A 82 -16.14 -5.99 -0.27
CA ARG A 82 -17.24 -5.07 0.10
C ARG A 82 -17.48 -5.01 1.60
N GLN A 83 -17.41 -6.16 2.29
CA GLN A 83 -17.53 -6.22 3.74
C GLN A 83 -16.41 -5.41 4.43
N VAL A 84 -15.16 -5.62 4.03
CA VAL A 84 -13.99 -4.91 4.58
C VAL A 84 -14.08 -3.42 4.30
N MET A 85 -14.48 -3.01 3.10
CA MET A 85 -14.65 -1.58 2.78
C MET A 85 -15.77 -0.94 3.62
N GLY A 86 -16.84 -1.68 3.92
CA GLY A 86 -17.88 -1.25 4.86
C GLY A 86 -17.35 -1.00 6.28
N GLN A 87 -16.47 -1.87 6.78
CA GLN A 87 -15.79 -1.70 8.07
C GLN A 87 -14.87 -0.47 8.07
N ILE A 88 -14.07 -0.29 7.00
CA ILE A 88 -13.19 0.88 6.84
C ILE A 88 -14.02 2.18 6.84
N LYS A 89 -15.16 2.20 6.13
CA LYS A 89 -16.07 3.35 6.14
C LYS A 89 -16.53 3.73 7.55
N GLN A 90 -16.89 2.73 8.36
CA GLN A 90 -17.31 2.96 9.75
C GLN A 90 -16.18 3.53 10.61
N LEU A 91 -14.95 3.01 10.45
CA LEU A 91 -13.79 3.48 11.20
C LEU A 91 -13.40 4.91 10.81
N LEU A 92 -13.36 5.22 9.51
CA LEU A 92 -13.11 6.58 9.02
C LEU A 92 -14.17 7.57 9.53
N GLY A 93 -15.45 7.16 9.49
CA GLY A 93 -16.58 7.99 9.96
C GLY A 93 -16.49 8.39 11.43
N GLN A 94 -15.84 7.59 12.29
CA GLN A 94 -15.60 7.96 13.69
C GLN A 94 -14.65 9.17 13.85
N PHE A 95 -13.85 9.46 12.84
CA PHE A 95 -12.97 10.64 12.78
C PHE A 95 -13.57 11.79 11.94
N GLY A 96 -14.78 11.63 11.42
CA GLY A 96 -15.40 12.57 10.49
C GLY A 96 -14.83 12.49 9.07
N ALA A 97 -14.06 11.44 8.76
CA ALA A 97 -13.45 11.20 7.45
C ALA A 97 -14.28 10.24 6.59
N GLY A 98 -14.04 10.26 5.29
CA GLY A 98 -14.65 9.37 4.30
C GLY A 98 -13.63 8.80 3.31
N PHE A 99 -14.12 8.13 2.27
CA PHE A 99 -13.25 7.63 1.21
C PHE A 99 -12.61 8.74 0.38
N ASP A 100 -13.23 9.92 0.34
CA ASP A 100 -12.66 11.12 -0.28
C ASP A 100 -11.39 11.62 0.43
N ASP A 101 -11.16 11.21 1.68
CA ASP A 101 -9.99 11.59 2.45
C ASP A 101 -8.86 10.56 2.37
N VAL A 102 -9.12 9.39 1.77
CA VAL A 102 -8.11 8.33 1.62
C VAL A 102 -7.07 8.75 0.59
N VAL A 103 -5.81 8.73 0.99
CA VAL A 103 -4.65 9.06 0.14
C VAL A 103 -3.87 7.82 -0.29
N LYS A 104 -3.97 6.73 0.48
CA LYS A 104 -3.29 5.47 0.19
C LYS A 104 -4.15 4.28 0.60
N ILE A 105 -4.16 3.25 -0.24
CA ILE A 105 -4.76 1.95 0.05
C ILE A 105 -3.76 0.82 -0.24
N ASN A 106 -3.64 -0.12 0.68
CA ASN A 106 -2.88 -1.36 0.51
C ASN A 106 -3.83 -2.55 0.62
N ARG A 107 -3.80 -3.41 -0.38
CA ARG A 107 -4.59 -4.64 -0.46
C ARG A 107 -3.65 -5.83 -0.49
N TRP A 108 -3.87 -6.78 0.42
CA TRP A 108 -3.23 -8.09 0.44
C TRP A 108 -4.32 -9.11 0.12
N TYR A 109 -4.23 -9.78 -1.00
CA TYR A 109 -5.26 -10.71 -1.46
C TYR A 109 -4.69 -12.13 -1.62
N ALA A 110 -5.50 -13.13 -1.28
CA ALA A 110 -5.15 -14.52 -1.55
C ALA A 110 -5.33 -14.78 -3.05
N GLY A 111 -4.27 -15.20 -3.71
CA GLY A 111 -4.31 -15.46 -5.16
C GLY A 111 -2.93 -15.78 -5.72
N ASN A 112 -2.94 -16.17 -6.97
CA ASN A 112 -1.77 -16.45 -7.77
C ASN A 112 -1.59 -15.36 -8.84
N VAL A 113 -0.71 -15.63 -9.81
CA VAL A 113 -0.55 -14.80 -10.99
C VAL A 113 -1.82 -14.77 -11.81
N GLY A 114 -2.24 -13.56 -12.19
CA GLY A 114 -3.27 -13.37 -13.21
C GLY A 114 -4.36 -12.39 -12.83
N VAL A 115 -4.90 -11.76 -13.86
CA VAL A 115 -5.97 -10.75 -13.77
C VAL A 115 -7.24 -11.32 -13.13
N GLU A 116 -7.51 -12.61 -13.29
CA GLU A 116 -8.70 -13.28 -12.76
C GLU A 116 -8.77 -13.25 -11.22
N ASP A 117 -7.62 -13.38 -10.54
CA ASP A 117 -7.56 -13.30 -9.09
C ASP A 117 -7.55 -11.84 -8.59
N PHE A 118 -6.95 -10.94 -9.34
CA PHE A 118 -6.76 -9.54 -8.95
C PHE A 118 -7.97 -8.65 -9.26
N GLU A 119 -8.45 -8.64 -10.51
CA GLU A 119 -9.39 -7.63 -11.01
C GLU A 119 -10.76 -7.62 -10.32
N PRO A 120 -11.45 -8.77 -10.08
CA PRO A 120 -12.78 -8.73 -9.48
C PRO A 120 -12.82 -8.05 -8.11
N ALA A 121 -11.84 -8.35 -7.26
CA ALA A 121 -11.71 -7.72 -5.94
C ALA A 121 -11.21 -6.27 -6.07
N ALA A 122 -10.35 -5.97 -7.06
CA ALA A 122 -9.88 -4.61 -7.33
C ALA A 122 -11.03 -3.70 -7.77
N LEU A 123 -11.86 -4.13 -8.69
CA LEU A 123 -13.06 -3.40 -9.16
C LEU A 123 -14.07 -3.19 -8.02
N ALA A 124 -14.31 -4.22 -7.22
CA ALA A 124 -15.19 -4.10 -6.06
C ALA A 124 -14.68 -3.07 -5.04
N CYS A 125 -13.36 -3.03 -4.82
CA CYS A 125 -12.72 -2.05 -3.96
C CYS A 125 -12.76 -0.63 -4.58
N ALA A 126 -12.42 -0.52 -5.84
CA ALA A 126 -12.39 0.73 -6.61
C ALA A 126 -13.74 1.46 -6.59
N SER A 127 -14.85 0.72 -6.59
CA SER A 127 -16.21 1.31 -6.59
C SER A 127 -16.54 2.17 -5.36
N PHE A 128 -15.70 2.17 -4.34
CA PHE A 128 -15.87 3.00 -3.14
C PHE A 128 -15.17 4.37 -3.24
N PHE A 129 -14.31 4.56 -4.22
CA PHE A 129 -13.52 5.78 -4.36
C PHE A 129 -14.03 6.68 -5.48
N PRO A 130 -13.84 8.01 -5.38
CA PRO A 130 -13.99 8.90 -6.50
C PRO A 130 -12.93 8.65 -7.56
N ASP A 131 -13.11 9.21 -8.74
CA ASP A 131 -12.07 9.31 -9.77
C ASP A 131 -11.73 10.81 -9.98
N PRO A 132 -10.50 11.25 -9.70
CA PRO A 132 -9.32 10.48 -9.24
C PRO A 132 -9.41 10.00 -7.79
N GLY A 133 -8.90 8.80 -7.54
CA GLY A 133 -8.88 8.13 -6.24
C GLY A 133 -7.50 8.15 -5.55
N PRO A 134 -7.28 7.26 -4.57
CA PRO A 134 -6.02 7.17 -3.82
C PRO A 134 -4.91 6.50 -4.63
N ALA A 135 -3.66 6.63 -4.16
CA ALA A 135 -2.57 5.76 -4.54
C ALA A 135 -2.83 4.33 -4.02
N ALA A 136 -2.61 3.31 -4.84
CA ALA A 136 -2.94 1.93 -4.49
C ALA A 136 -1.76 0.95 -4.69
N THR A 137 -1.67 -0.03 -3.79
CA THR A 137 -0.76 -1.17 -3.89
C THR A 137 -1.55 -2.44 -3.67
N GLY A 138 -1.41 -3.42 -4.55
CA GLY A 138 -2.14 -4.69 -4.48
C GLY A 138 -1.21 -5.88 -4.58
N ILE A 139 -1.03 -6.62 -3.48
CA ILE A 139 -0.02 -7.66 -3.36
C ILE A 139 -0.70 -9.02 -3.16
N PRO A 140 -0.42 -10.02 -4.02
CA PRO A 140 -0.88 -11.39 -3.84
C PRO A 140 -0.15 -12.08 -2.70
N LEU A 141 -0.87 -12.92 -1.98
CA LEU A 141 -0.33 -13.84 -0.98
C LEU A 141 -0.77 -15.25 -1.34
N PRO A 142 0.07 -16.27 -1.11
CA PRO A 142 -0.35 -17.66 -1.29
C PRO A 142 -1.57 -18.01 -0.44
N ALA A 143 -1.64 -17.48 0.78
CA ALA A 143 -2.79 -17.57 1.67
C ALA A 143 -2.67 -16.55 2.80
N HIS A 144 -3.79 -16.19 3.42
CA HIS A 144 -3.82 -15.56 4.74
C HIS A 144 -3.65 -16.59 5.85
N ALA A 145 -3.48 -16.15 7.09
CA ALA A 145 -3.39 -17.04 8.25
C ALA A 145 -4.66 -17.88 8.45
N ASP A 146 -5.82 -17.36 8.09
CA ASP A 146 -7.07 -18.08 7.94
C ASP A 146 -7.29 -18.32 6.43
N PRO A 147 -7.32 -19.58 5.96
CA PRO A 147 -7.41 -19.90 4.53
C PRO A 147 -8.76 -19.52 3.89
N GLU A 148 -9.79 -19.24 4.68
CA GLU A 148 -11.07 -18.74 4.18
C GLU A 148 -11.06 -17.22 3.89
N VAL A 149 -10.02 -16.50 4.35
CA VAL A 149 -9.84 -15.09 4.10
C VAL A 149 -9.20 -14.86 2.73
N ALA A 150 -9.90 -14.18 1.85
CA ALA A 150 -9.41 -13.83 0.53
C ALA A 150 -8.76 -12.43 0.45
N ILE A 151 -9.05 -11.53 1.39
CA ILE A 151 -8.60 -10.13 1.31
C ILE A 151 -8.33 -9.54 2.69
N LYS A 152 -7.31 -8.68 2.74
CA LYS A 152 -7.02 -7.78 3.84
C LYS A 152 -6.72 -6.40 3.30
N ILE A 153 -7.35 -5.36 3.83
CA ILE A 153 -7.19 -3.99 3.35
C ILE A 153 -6.83 -3.06 4.49
N SER A 154 -5.86 -2.19 4.26
CA SER A 154 -5.52 -1.06 5.12
C SER A 154 -5.51 0.23 4.33
N VAL A 155 -5.83 1.35 4.99
CA VAL A 155 -5.81 2.67 4.35
C VAL A 155 -5.10 3.69 5.21
N VAL A 156 -4.55 4.71 4.54
CA VAL A 156 -4.15 5.97 5.14
C VAL A 156 -5.08 7.04 4.59
N ALA A 157 -5.67 7.82 5.48
CA ALA A 157 -6.48 8.99 5.12
C ALA A 157 -5.89 10.25 5.77
N MET A 158 -6.19 11.41 5.20
CA MET A 158 -5.74 12.70 5.73
C MET A 158 -6.90 13.68 5.83
N LEU A 159 -7.00 14.31 7.00
CA LEU A 159 -8.03 15.30 7.34
C LEU A 159 -7.38 16.41 8.16
N ALA A 160 -7.74 17.65 7.94
CA ALA A 160 -7.27 18.78 8.75
C ALA A 160 -7.67 18.60 10.22
N GLU A 161 -6.91 19.17 11.15
CA GLU A 161 -7.16 18.99 12.59
C GLU A 161 -8.54 19.51 13.01
N ASP A 162 -9.06 20.51 12.31
CA ASP A 162 -10.39 21.10 12.49
C ASP A 162 -11.52 20.28 11.82
N GLY A 163 -11.19 19.19 11.16
CA GLY A 163 -12.16 18.30 10.47
C GLY A 163 -12.48 18.71 9.03
N GLN A 164 -11.82 19.70 8.47
CA GLN A 164 -11.98 20.05 7.06
C GLN A 164 -11.22 19.09 6.15
N HIS A 165 -11.75 18.89 4.93
CA HIS A 165 -11.07 18.12 3.90
C HIS A 165 -9.81 18.85 3.43
N LEU A 166 -8.71 18.11 3.28
CA LEU A 166 -7.45 18.64 2.77
C LEU A 166 -7.41 18.56 1.23
N PRO A 167 -6.89 19.59 0.54
CA PRO A 167 -6.68 19.51 -0.90
C PRO A 167 -5.65 18.44 -1.23
N ARG A 168 -5.85 17.77 -2.38
CA ARG A 168 -4.96 16.73 -2.89
C ARG A 168 -4.54 17.04 -4.31
N THR A 169 -3.29 16.73 -4.61
CA THR A 169 -2.76 16.72 -5.98
C THR A 169 -2.54 15.27 -6.38
N HIS A 170 -3.04 14.91 -7.55
CA HIS A 170 -2.91 13.56 -8.10
C HIS A 170 -1.89 13.57 -9.23
N SER A 171 -1.11 12.51 -9.33
CA SER A 171 -0.11 12.31 -10.38
C SER A 171 -0.48 11.10 -11.23
N TRP A 172 -0.64 11.36 -12.53
CA TRP A 172 -0.88 10.35 -13.57
C TRP A 172 -0.14 10.73 -14.86
N PRO A 173 1.21 10.68 -14.88
CA PRO A 173 1.98 11.05 -16.07
C PRO A 173 1.66 10.13 -17.26
N GLU A 174 1.32 10.72 -18.40
CA GLU A 174 0.94 9.97 -19.62
C GLU A 174 2.05 9.03 -20.14
N SER A 175 3.30 9.24 -19.74
CA SER A 175 4.43 8.41 -20.14
C SER A 175 4.51 7.09 -19.37
N LEU A 176 3.75 6.93 -18.28
CA LEU A 176 3.80 5.74 -17.44
C LEU A 176 2.86 4.63 -17.93
N TRP A 177 2.93 3.50 -17.26
CA TRP A 177 2.09 2.33 -17.47
C TRP A 177 0.63 2.58 -17.07
N ASP A 178 -0.27 1.69 -17.47
CA ASP A 178 -1.67 1.72 -17.10
C ASP A 178 -2.13 0.34 -16.62
N TRP A 179 -3.30 0.28 -16.01
CA TRP A 179 -3.96 -0.97 -15.65
C TRP A 179 -4.55 -1.65 -16.89
N HIS A 180 -4.62 -2.97 -16.87
CA HIS A 180 -5.36 -3.73 -17.89
C HIS A 180 -6.84 -3.30 -17.94
N THR A 181 -7.42 -2.96 -16.79
CA THR A 181 -8.77 -2.42 -16.68
C THR A 181 -8.73 -1.07 -15.95
N HIS A 182 -9.63 -0.15 -16.33
CA HIS A 182 -9.66 1.17 -15.70
C HIS A 182 -9.98 1.07 -14.21
N LEU A 183 -9.13 1.68 -13.40
CA LEU A 183 -9.29 1.84 -11.95
C LEU A 183 -9.09 3.32 -11.60
N PRO A 184 -9.80 3.89 -10.61
CA PRO A 184 -9.67 5.29 -10.24
C PRO A 184 -8.35 5.60 -9.51
N TYR A 185 -7.53 4.60 -9.26
CA TYR A 185 -6.28 4.74 -8.52
C TYR A 185 -5.28 5.60 -9.27
N GLN A 186 -4.44 6.29 -8.51
CA GLN A 186 -3.42 7.19 -9.04
C GLN A 186 -2.02 6.62 -8.81
N HIS A 187 -1.08 6.97 -9.69
CA HIS A 187 0.34 6.64 -9.48
C HIS A 187 0.90 7.30 -8.23
N GLY A 188 0.47 8.53 -7.95
CA GLY A 188 0.84 9.26 -6.75
C GLY A 188 -0.23 10.23 -6.27
N VAL A 189 -0.25 10.48 -4.97
CA VAL A 189 -1.13 11.48 -4.32
C VAL A 189 -0.30 12.30 -3.34
N LYS A 190 -0.32 13.64 -3.48
CA LYS A 190 0.25 14.59 -2.52
C LYS A 190 -0.87 15.23 -1.71
N CYS A 191 -0.71 15.27 -0.38
CA CYS A 191 -1.64 15.90 0.55
C CYS A 191 -0.86 16.50 1.73
N ALA A 192 -0.98 17.81 1.97
CA ALA A 192 -0.36 18.51 3.09
C ALA A 192 1.12 18.14 3.31
N GLY A 193 1.94 18.21 2.25
CA GLY A 193 3.37 17.89 2.27
C GLY A 193 3.71 16.40 2.27
N MET A 194 2.73 15.52 2.41
CA MET A 194 2.93 14.06 2.36
C MET A 194 2.67 13.55 0.95
N ILE A 195 3.53 12.66 0.46
CA ILE A 195 3.42 12.07 -0.88
C ILE A 195 3.35 10.55 -0.74
N PHE A 196 2.31 9.97 -1.31
CA PHE A 196 2.06 8.54 -1.33
C PHE A 196 2.07 8.05 -2.77
N LEU A 197 2.95 7.12 -3.10
CA LEU A 197 2.92 6.48 -4.40
C LEU A 197 2.16 5.15 -4.31
N GLY A 198 1.48 4.78 -5.38
CA GLY A 198 1.04 3.41 -5.60
C GLY A 198 2.22 2.48 -5.86
N GLY A 199 2.03 1.18 -5.79
CA GLY A 199 3.03 0.21 -6.17
C GLY A 199 3.50 0.46 -7.60
N GLN A 200 4.78 0.78 -7.79
CA GLN A 200 5.36 1.01 -9.10
C GLN A 200 5.98 -0.27 -9.62
N VAL A 201 5.69 -0.55 -10.86
CA VAL A 201 5.97 -1.82 -11.54
C VAL A 201 6.50 -1.57 -12.95
N SER A 202 7.03 -2.61 -13.58
CA SER A 202 7.50 -2.56 -14.98
C SER A 202 6.42 -3.10 -15.92
N LEU A 203 5.37 -2.31 -16.13
CA LEU A 203 4.29 -2.59 -17.09
C LEU A 203 4.32 -1.59 -18.25
N ASN A 204 3.62 -1.94 -19.33
CA ASN A 204 3.28 -1.04 -20.43
C ASN A 204 1.87 -0.44 -20.26
N LYS A 205 1.40 0.35 -21.23
CA LYS A 205 0.05 0.95 -21.22
C LYS A 205 -1.10 -0.05 -21.41
N GLN A 206 -0.80 -1.29 -21.74
CA GLN A 206 -1.75 -2.38 -21.87
C GLN A 206 -1.83 -3.25 -20.60
N GLY A 207 -1.06 -2.89 -19.54
CA GLY A 207 -0.99 -3.67 -18.31
C GLY A 207 -0.14 -4.94 -18.43
N GLU A 208 0.73 -5.03 -19.43
CA GLU A 208 1.58 -6.19 -19.66
C GLU A 208 3.00 -5.96 -19.12
N ALA A 209 3.60 -6.98 -18.53
CA ALA A 209 4.95 -6.87 -17.99
C ALA A 209 5.99 -6.64 -19.10
N THR A 210 6.75 -5.56 -18.94
CA THR A 210 7.96 -5.30 -19.72
C THR A 210 9.18 -5.92 -19.01
N HIS A 211 10.29 -6.17 -19.74
CA HIS A 211 11.48 -6.81 -19.16
C HIS A 211 11.14 -8.11 -18.41
N ARG A 212 10.30 -8.95 -19.01
CA ARG A 212 9.71 -10.16 -18.43
C ARG A 212 10.74 -10.98 -17.65
N ASP A 213 10.45 -11.30 -16.39
CA ASP A 213 11.26 -12.09 -15.47
C ASP A 213 12.67 -11.53 -15.15
N ASP A 214 13.02 -10.35 -15.66
CA ASP A 214 14.27 -9.67 -15.37
C ASP A 214 14.13 -8.72 -14.19
N LEU A 215 14.49 -9.19 -13.00
CA LEU A 215 14.37 -8.43 -11.75
C LEU A 215 15.17 -7.12 -11.79
N SER A 216 16.37 -7.14 -12.37
CA SER A 216 17.24 -5.96 -12.44
C SER A 216 16.66 -4.89 -13.35
N ALA A 217 16.25 -5.27 -14.57
CA ALA A 217 15.64 -4.33 -15.52
C ALA A 217 14.29 -3.80 -15.01
N GLN A 218 13.45 -4.66 -14.43
CA GLN A 218 12.18 -4.21 -13.84
C GLN A 218 12.40 -3.31 -12.64
N THR A 219 13.44 -3.54 -11.83
CA THR A 219 13.77 -2.65 -10.71
C THR A 219 14.16 -1.26 -11.21
N HIS A 220 15.02 -1.16 -12.22
CA HIS A 220 15.37 0.12 -12.83
C HIS A 220 14.17 0.84 -13.41
N GLN A 221 13.26 0.12 -14.08
CA GLN A 221 12.06 0.71 -14.66
C GLN A 221 11.13 1.25 -13.56
N ALA A 222 10.86 0.47 -12.51
CA ALA A 222 10.03 0.88 -11.38
C ALA A 222 10.62 2.11 -10.67
N MET A 223 11.94 2.15 -10.43
CA MET A 223 12.62 3.31 -9.86
C MET A 223 12.48 4.53 -10.78
N THR A 224 12.65 4.37 -12.10
CA THR A 224 12.47 5.48 -13.06
C THR A 224 11.04 6.04 -13.00
N HIS A 225 10.03 5.18 -12.89
CA HIS A 225 8.63 5.60 -12.70
C HIS A 225 8.46 6.41 -11.40
N ILE A 226 9.04 5.93 -10.30
CA ILE A 226 9.03 6.66 -9.00
C ILE A 226 9.58 8.08 -9.17
N GLY A 227 10.75 8.23 -9.81
CA GLY A 227 11.33 9.56 -10.06
C GLY A 227 10.41 10.47 -10.89
N THR A 228 9.77 9.91 -11.93
CA THR A 228 8.81 10.65 -12.76
C THR A 228 7.61 11.15 -11.94
N ILE A 229 7.04 10.30 -11.09
CA ILE A 229 5.88 10.65 -10.25
C ILE A 229 6.27 11.68 -9.18
N LEU A 230 7.43 11.49 -8.53
CA LEU A 230 7.94 12.45 -7.55
C LEU A 230 8.10 13.84 -8.18
N ASN A 231 8.76 13.93 -9.35
CA ASN A 231 8.93 15.20 -10.07
C ASN A 231 7.61 15.85 -10.45
N ASP A 232 6.61 15.09 -10.88
CA ASP A 232 5.27 15.58 -11.21
C ASP A 232 4.55 16.17 -9.97
N LEU A 233 4.87 15.66 -8.78
CA LEU A 233 4.34 16.13 -7.49
C LEU A 233 5.24 17.20 -6.82
N GLY A 234 6.30 17.66 -7.51
CA GLY A 234 7.23 18.67 -7.00
C GLY A 234 8.18 18.16 -5.91
N ALA A 235 8.63 16.91 -6.04
CA ALA A 235 9.57 16.23 -5.14
C ALA A 235 10.64 15.47 -5.94
N ASP A 236 11.63 14.95 -5.25
CA ASP A 236 12.64 14.08 -5.82
C ASP A 236 13.03 12.94 -4.86
N TYR A 237 14.06 12.17 -5.21
CA TYR A 237 14.50 11.03 -4.39
C TYR A 237 15.02 11.44 -3.00
N SER A 238 15.47 12.69 -2.81
CA SER A 238 15.93 13.19 -1.50
C SER A 238 14.79 13.37 -0.50
N ASP A 239 13.55 13.47 -0.99
CA ASP A 239 12.34 13.60 -0.18
C ASP A 239 11.76 12.26 0.25
N VAL A 240 12.27 11.14 -0.30
CA VAL A 240 11.78 9.80 0.01
C VAL A 240 12.18 9.38 1.41
N CYS A 241 11.18 9.07 2.24
CA CYS A 241 11.38 8.64 3.62
C CYS A 241 11.36 7.11 3.75
N LYS A 242 10.59 6.42 2.90
CA LYS A 242 10.39 4.98 3.01
C LYS A 242 10.11 4.34 1.66
N ILE A 243 10.65 3.11 1.52
CA ILE A 243 10.37 2.19 0.41
C ILE A 243 9.95 0.84 0.97
N LEU A 244 8.91 0.25 0.39
CA LEU A 244 8.58 -1.17 0.51
C LEU A 244 8.75 -1.80 -0.88
N ALA A 245 9.68 -2.73 -1.03
CA ALA A 245 9.85 -3.51 -2.25
C ALA A 245 9.36 -4.94 -2.03
N VAL A 246 8.40 -5.36 -2.84
CA VAL A 246 7.94 -6.74 -2.93
C VAL A 246 8.50 -7.33 -4.22
N TYR A 247 9.20 -8.45 -4.14
CA TYR A 247 9.93 -8.99 -5.30
C TYR A 247 9.85 -10.51 -5.36
N CYS A 248 9.86 -11.05 -6.58
CA CYS A 248 9.94 -12.49 -6.78
C CYS A 248 11.39 -12.96 -6.63
N ALA A 249 11.64 -13.66 -5.53
CA ALA A 249 12.88 -14.38 -5.32
C ALA A 249 12.58 -15.70 -4.59
N SER A 250 13.26 -16.74 -5.00
CA SER A 250 13.55 -17.90 -4.14
C SER A 250 14.68 -17.51 -3.19
N ASP A 251 15.12 -18.40 -2.31
CA ASP A 251 16.14 -18.22 -1.27
C ASP A 251 17.54 -17.75 -1.76
N ASP A 252 17.57 -16.90 -2.79
CA ASP A 252 18.78 -16.41 -3.45
C ASP A 252 19.14 -15.02 -2.93
N ALA A 253 20.01 -14.98 -1.94
CA ALA A 253 20.53 -13.74 -1.36
C ALA A 253 21.27 -12.86 -2.40
N GLN A 254 21.80 -13.43 -3.48
CA GLN A 254 22.47 -12.66 -4.53
C GLN A 254 21.47 -11.78 -5.27
N ARG A 255 20.30 -12.32 -5.67
CA ARG A 255 19.23 -11.54 -6.32
C ARG A 255 18.72 -10.41 -5.41
N LEU A 256 18.61 -10.67 -4.10
CA LEU A 256 18.27 -9.62 -3.13
C LEU A 256 19.32 -8.50 -3.14
N HIS A 257 20.61 -8.85 -3.07
CA HIS A 257 21.70 -7.85 -3.03
C HIS A 257 21.80 -7.06 -4.32
N GLU A 258 21.61 -7.67 -5.47
CA GLU A 258 21.53 -6.99 -6.78
C GLU A 258 20.37 -5.99 -6.80
N ASN A 259 19.20 -6.41 -6.39
CA ASN A 259 18.02 -5.53 -6.28
C ASN A 259 18.25 -4.36 -5.30
N LEU A 260 18.83 -4.63 -4.13
CA LEU A 260 19.19 -3.60 -3.15
C LEU A 260 20.19 -2.60 -3.74
N SER A 261 21.22 -3.09 -4.42
CA SER A 261 22.24 -2.25 -5.05
C SER A 261 21.62 -1.30 -6.09
N ILE A 262 20.73 -1.82 -6.95
CA ILE A 262 20.04 -1.01 -7.94
C ILE A 262 19.18 0.07 -7.26
N ARG A 263 18.35 -0.30 -6.32
CA ARG A 263 17.50 0.68 -5.62
C ARG A 263 18.32 1.74 -4.88
N SER A 264 19.40 1.32 -4.22
CA SER A 264 20.29 2.22 -3.48
C SER A 264 20.98 3.25 -4.39
N SER A 265 21.25 2.91 -5.65
CA SER A 265 21.93 3.83 -6.59
C SER A 265 21.11 5.08 -6.96
N TYR A 266 19.82 5.10 -6.65
CA TYR A 266 18.94 6.25 -6.87
C TYR A 266 18.94 7.25 -5.68
N PHE A 267 19.55 6.89 -4.58
CA PHE A 267 19.57 7.71 -3.35
C PHE A 267 20.96 8.18 -3.01
N THR A 268 21.04 9.36 -2.41
CA THR A 268 22.24 9.85 -1.72
C THR A 268 22.19 9.46 -0.24
N GLU A 269 23.32 9.28 0.40
CA GLU A 269 23.37 9.00 1.83
C GLU A 269 23.05 10.26 2.68
N PRO A 270 22.23 10.12 3.75
CA PRO A 270 21.50 8.94 4.15
C PRO A 270 20.27 8.68 3.30
N GLY A 271 20.07 7.43 2.86
CA GLY A 271 18.89 7.01 2.09
C GLY A 271 17.65 6.75 2.98
N PRO A 272 16.50 6.38 2.34
CA PRO A 272 15.26 6.10 3.04
C PRO A 272 15.29 4.80 3.85
N ALA A 273 14.34 4.65 4.79
CA ALA A 273 14.07 3.36 5.38
C ALA A 273 13.53 2.38 4.31
N SER A 274 14.04 1.15 4.28
CA SER A 274 13.70 0.17 3.25
C SER A 274 13.29 -1.17 3.86
N THR A 275 12.17 -1.72 3.38
CA THR A 275 11.67 -3.07 3.67
C THR A 275 11.65 -3.85 2.36
N GLY A 276 12.12 -5.11 2.39
CA GLY A 276 12.12 -6.00 1.23
C GLY A 276 11.42 -7.32 1.55
N VAL A 277 10.32 -7.63 0.85
CA VAL A 277 9.51 -8.82 1.07
C VAL A 277 9.57 -9.74 -0.14
N PRO A 278 10.18 -10.93 -0.04
CA PRO A 278 10.17 -11.91 -1.10
C PRO A 278 8.82 -12.63 -1.17
N LEU A 279 8.27 -12.75 -2.37
CA LEU A 279 7.05 -13.52 -2.65
C LEU A 279 7.27 -14.46 -3.83
N PRO A 280 6.50 -15.55 -3.93
CA PRO A 280 6.63 -16.47 -5.06
C PRO A 280 6.12 -15.86 -6.37
N VAL A 281 5.15 -14.95 -6.32
CA VAL A 281 4.49 -14.35 -7.48
C VAL A 281 4.06 -12.91 -7.17
N LEU A 282 3.81 -12.12 -8.21
CA LEU A 282 3.14 -10.82 -8.16
C LEU A 282 1.89 -10.82 -9.04
N ALA A 283 1.18 -9.69 -9.12
CA ALA A 283 -0.17 -9.61 -9.69
C ALA A 283 -0.28 -10.05 -11.16
N TYR A 284 0.72 -9.75 -11.98
CA TYR A 284 0.70 -10.04 -13.42
C TYR A 284 1.82 -11.01 -13.80
N ASP A 285 1.59 -11.77 -14.87
CA ASP A 285 2.55 -12.74 -15.39
C ASP A 285 3.89 -12.07 -15.73
N SER A 286 5.00 -12.70 -15.30
CA SER A 286 6.38 -12.22 -15.47
C SER A 286 6.70 -10.86 -14.84
N MET A 287 5.81 -10.35 -13.98
CA MET A 287 6.10 -9.24 -13.08
C MET A 287 6.86 -9.77 -11.86
N VAL A 288 8.04 -9.21 -11.59
CA VAL A 288 8.93 -9.74 -10.53
C VAL A 288 9.32 -8.71 -9.48
N ILE A 289 8.81 -7.48 -9.58
CA ILE A 289 8.97 -6.44 -8.55
C ILE A 289 7.81 -5.46 -8.55
N GLU A 290 7.45 -5.01 -7.36
CA GLU A 290 6.57 -3.87 -7.09
C GLU A 290 7.18 -3.02 -5.97
N ILE A 291 7.27 -1.71 -6.15
CA ILE A 291 7.88 -0.79 -5.19
C ILE A 291 6.88 0.27 -4.77
N ASP A 292 6.57 0.28 -3.49
CA ASP A 292 5.74 1.27 -2.81
C ASP A 292 6.63 2.33 -2.16
N THR A 293 6.26 3.61 -2.26
CA THR A 293 7.10 4.71 -1.81
C THR A 293 6.28 5.74 -1.03
N PHE A 294 6.92 6.28 -0.01
CA PHE A 294 6.41 7.37 0.80
C PHE A 294 7.46 8.48 0.86
N ALA A 295 7.06 9.71 0.56
CA ALA A 295 7.93 10.88 0.59
C ALA A 295 7.30 12.05 1.35
N MET A 296 8.10 13.02 1.74
CA MET A 296 7.68 14.22 2.46
C MET A 296 8.40 15.45 1.90
N VAL A 297 7.64 16.51 1.67
CA VAL A 297 8.14 17.83 1.32
C VAL A 297 7.60 18.86 2.32
N ASP A 298 8.20 20.04 2.37
CA ASP A 298 7.65 21.13 3.18
C ASP A 298 6.26 21.54 2.69
N GLU A 299 5.34 21.85 3.61
CA GLU A 299 3.97 22.29 3.26
C GLU A 299 3.94 23.64 2.50
N SER A 300 5.03 24.36 2.50
CA SER A 300 5.20 25.69 1.87
C SER A 300 5.73 25.63 0.42
N GLY A 301 5.89 24.44 -0.12
CA GLY A 301 6.39 24.22 -1.49
C GLY A 301 5.28 23.95 -2.51
#